data_126d27171817d4ee33aa0b932907192b
#
_entry.id   126d27171817d4ee33aa0b932907192b
#
_cell.length_a   1.000
_cell.length_b   1.000
_cell.length_c   1.000
_cell.angle_alpha   90.00
_cell.angle_beta   90.00
_cell.angle_gamma   90.00
#
_symmetry.space_group_name_H-M   'P 1'
#
loop_
_entity.id
_entity.type
_entity.pdbx_description
1 polymer ?
#
loop_
_entity_poly.entity_id
_entity_poly.type
_entity_poly.pdbx_seq_one_letter_code
_entity_poly.pdbx_strand_id
1 'polypeptide(L)'
;FDFGGHSLIATRVIGRLLSEQGIELHINDMFSFPNAKQLAQQAVLHRKPTSTSFAVSEVVESSKAPLSLAQASLWKAMSKYAKFGLTHIFNLPFALKFLDEVDEQAFGEAFHWLLLRHAGLRTHFGLEDGQPYQQVIEARHIEHYQWFWTSKDNAAQSVGRLLAQEAEHTFDLSQELPLRLNFVRDEQTGTQYLSLLFHHIVLDEWSINILMDELAQAYQHSVQGTRPQWQTEPLPFHEFARKQRSSAFNQTHLNYWLTKFAGVPWAQPLFAADHPLSNSTGVDLGEGGWVEIKLPKSTMVSLYQLAKARHASLFNVMYAAISASVHCLGAPEKLLVGTPVSGRLDAEFFDTVGYFTTMGVQLVDFTKVQTVWQLIEQVKNSINQSMPYTDIPIDLIEEGLKGVEHETEGHMFEVFIQLHAKNKLHGELPLTEGHSIRFQQVDPDKSESGLGLQFEILEERIEQEQTLRVMMSYMSKHYSPAQVALLTKVTSGMFERFSDCIAQDIALPTLKKQVRQLEDEACRSPSMG
;
A
#
# COMPACT_ATOMS: atom_id res chain seq x y z
N PHE A 1 -6.07 -4.87 -19.64
CA PHE A 1 -5.19 -5.56 -18.69
C PHE A 1 -4.14 -6.43 -19.39
N ASP A 2 -4.43 -6.99 -20.56
CA ASP A 2 -3.51 -7.82 -21.35
C ASP A 2 -2.21 -7.11 -21.76
N PHE A 3 -2.17 -5.79 -21.73
CA PHE A 3 -1.02 -4.96 -22.05
C PHE A 3 -0.32 -4.36 -20.81
N GLY A 4 -0.50 -4.98 -19.65
CA GLY A 4 0.14 -4.55 -18.40
C GLY A 4 -0.67 -3.51 -17.59
N GLY A 5 -1.93 -3.28 -17.95
CA GLY A 5 -2.84 -2.50 -17.11
C GLY A 5 -3.13 -3.22 -15.79
N HIS A 6 -3.31 -2.48 -14.73
CA HIS A 6 -3.76 -2.97 -13.42
C HIS A 6 -4.87 -2.06 -12.86
N SER A 7 -5.50 -2.47 -11.77
CA SER A 7 -6.66 -1.76 -11.20
C SER A 7 -6.42 -0.27 -10.97
N LEU A 8 -5.23 0.09 -10.49
CA LEU A 8 -4.85 1.49 -10.25
C LEU A 8 -4.81 2.31 -11.55
N ILE A 9 -4.31 1.72 -12.66
CA ILE A 9 -4.32 2.37 -13.98
C ILE A 9 -5.75 2.48 -14.49
N ALA A 10 -6.57 1.43 -14.33
CA ALA A 10 -7.99 1.46 -14.73
C ALA A 10 -8.73 2.59 -14.00
N THR A 11 -8.53 2.73 -12.70
CA THR A 11 -9.11 3.80 -11.89
C THR A 11 -8.67 5.18 -12.37
N ARG A 12 -7.38 5.36 -12.70
CA ARG A 12 -6.88 6.64 -13.27
C ARG A 12 -7.50 6.97 -14.63
N VAL A 13 -7.66 5.97 -15.49
CA VAL A 13 -8.30 6.17 -16.82
C VAL A 13 -9.73 6.63 -16.64
N ILE A 14 -10.51 5.98 -15.77
CA ILE A 14 -11.90 6.36 -15.47
C ILE A 14 -11.96 7.78 -14.91
N GLY A 15 -11.11 8.10 -13.93
CA GLY A 15 -11.05 9.44 -13.34
C GLY A 15 -10.77 10.54 -14.38
N ARG A 16 -9.81 10.29 -15.29
CA ARG A 16 -9.50 11.22 -16.39
C ARG A 16 -10.64 11.34 -17.40
N LEU A 17 -11.28 10.24 -17.77
CA LEU A 17 -12.43 10.27 -18.66
C LEU A 17 -13.59 11.10 -18.07
N LEU A 18 -13.86 10.95 -16.78
CA LEU A 18 -14.87 11.75 -16.10
C LEU A 18 -14.45 13.22 -16.00
N SER A 19 -13.26 13.53 -15.50
CA SER A 19 -12.81 14.90 -15.25
C SER A 19 -12.54 15.69 -16.53
N GLU A 20 -11.92 15.07 -17.54
CA GLU A 20 -11.51 15.75 -18.78
C GLU A 20 -12.61 15.75 -19.85
N GLN A 21 -13.39 14.67 -19.93
CA GLN A 21 -14.33 14.43 -21.00
C GLN A 21 -15.80 14.36 -20.54
N GLY A 22 -16.07 14.31 -19.24
CA GLY A 22 -17.41 14.10 -18.69
C GLY A 22 -17.97 12.69 -19.00
N ILE A 23 -17.09 11.73 -19.25
CA ILE A 23 -17.45 10.34 -19.53
C ILE A 23 -17.39 9.55 -18.24
N GLU A 24 -18.54 9.09 -17.75
CA GLU A 24 -18.63 8.19 -16.61
C GLU A 24 -18.59 6.74 -17.06
N LEU A 25 -17.70 5.98 -16.42
CA LEU A 25 -17.60 4.52 -16.52
C LEU A 25 -17.47 3.95 -15.12
N HIS A 26 -18.11 2.83 -14.87
CA HIS A 26 -17.92 2.12 -13.62
C HIS A 26 -16.63 1.29 -13.69
N ILE A 27 -15.90 1.16 -12.57
CA ILE A 27 -14.65 0.38 -12.55
C ILE A 27 -14.90 -1.07 -13.00
N ASN A 28 -16.04 -1.64 -12.65
CA ASN A 28 -16.44 -2.99 -13.06
C ASN A 28 -16.61 -3.14 -14.57
N ASP A 29 -16.94 -2.07 -15.28
CA ASP A 29 -17.09 -2.09 -16.75
C ASP A 29 -15.72 -2.33 -17.41
N MET A 30 -14.64 -1.78 -16.83
CA MET A 30 -13.27 -2.01 -17.34
C MET A 30 -12.85 -3.47 -17.29
N PHE A 31 -13.40 -4.24 -16.35
CA PHE A 31 -13.12 -5.68 -16.22
C PHE A 31 -14.07 -6.55 -17.03
N SER A 32 -15.33 -6.13 -17.15
CA SER A 32 -16.38 -6.86 -17.87
C SER A 32 -16.29 -6.66 -19.37
N PHE A 33 -15.82 -5.51 -19.84
CA PHE A 33 -15.75 -5.09 -21.23
C PHE A 33 -14.31 -4.71 -21.62
N PRO A 34 -13.45 -5.69 -21.96
CA PRO A 34 -12.00 -5.50 -22.04
C PRO A 34 -11.50 -4.70 -23.25
N ASN A 35 -12.38 -4.14 -24.08
CA ASN A 35 -11.97 -3.31 -25.20
C ASN A 35 -12.72 -1.98 -25.26
N ALA A 36 -12.07 -0.96 -25.86
CA ALA A 36 -12.58 0.40 -25.90
C ALA A 36 -13.97 0.51 -26.56
N LYS A 37 -14.28 -0.31 -27.56
CA LYS A 37 -15.58 -0.28 -28.24
C LYS A 37 -16.72 -0.74 -27.32
N GLN A 38 -16.49 -1.79 -26.56
CA GLN A 38 -17.46 -2.31 -25.59
C GLN A 38 -17.62 -1.35 -24.41
N LEU A 39 -16.53 -0.80 -23.91
CA LEU A 39 -16.55 0.24 -22.85
C LEU A 39 -17.33 1.47 -23.27
N ALA A 40 -17.16 1.94 -24.51
CA ALA A 40 -17.89 3.09 -25.03
C ALA A 40 -19.42 2.87 -25.07
N GLN A 41 -19.89 1.63 -25.13
CA GLN A 41 -21.32 1.30 -25.08
C GLN A 41 -21.90 1.38 -23.66
N GLN A 42 -21.06 1.29 -22.64
CA GLN A 42 -21.44 1.40 -21.23
C GLN A 42 -21.27 2.84 -20.71
N ALA A 43 -20.53 3.67 -21.43
CA ALA A 43 -20.20 5.02 -21.03
C ALA A 43 -21.44 5.93 -20.97
N VAL A 44 -21.58 6.64 -19.86
CA VAL A 44 -22.59 7.68 -19.68
C VAL A 44 -21.93 9.05 -19.90
N LEU A 45 -22.44 9.80 -20.85
CA LEU A 45 -22.00 11.18 -21.11
C LEU A 45 -22.73 12.12 -20.16
N HIS A 46 -22.02 12.69 -19.22
CA HIS A 46 -22.48 13.82 -18.45
C HIS A 46 -22.16 15.11 -19.22
N ARG A 47 -23.19 15.91 -19.53
CA ARG A 47 -22.93 17.30 -19.92
C ARG A 47 -22.15 17.94 -18.79
N LYS A 48 -20.96 18.51 -19.12
CA LYS A 48 -20.20 19.31 -18.14
C LYS A 48 -21.21 20.17 -17.40
N PRO A 49 -21.31 20.10 -16.09
CA PRO A 49 -22.10 21.08 -15.37
C PRO A 49 -21.47 22.42 -15.76
N THR A 50 -22.22 23.26 -16.45
CA THR A 50 -21.91 24.69 -16.52
C THR A 50 -21.63 25.07 -15.11
N SER A 51 -20.44 25.61 -14.84
CA SER A 51 -19.96 26.03 -13.54
C SER A 51 -21.08 26.69 -12.75
N THR A 52 -21.93 25.91 -12.12
CA THR A 52 -22.65 26.37 -10.96
C THR A 52 -21.53 26.54 -9.95
N SER A 53 -21.17 27.80 -9.70
CA SER A 53 -20.49 28.16 -8.47
C SER A 53 -21.28 27.45 -7.36
N PHE A 54 -20.80 26.30 -6.92
CA PHE A 54 -21.20 25.82 -5.61
C PHE A 54 -20.75 26.96 -4.70
N ALA A 55 -21.75 27.74 -4.25
CA ALA A 55 -21.54 28.64 -3.14
C ALA A 55 -20.70 27.83 -2.16
N VAL A 56 -19.58 28.44 -1.68
CA VAL A 56 -18.76 27.89 -0.62
C VAL A 56 -19.76 27.34 0.39
N SER A 57 -20.01 26.04 0.31
CA SER A 57 -21.02 25.39 1.12
C SER A 57 -20.50 25.63 2.52
N GLU A 58 -21.32 26.27 3.31
CA GLU A 58 -21.10 26.57 4.71
C GLU A 58 -20.18 25.53 5.31
N VAL A 59 -19.07 26.01 5.90
CA VAL A 59 -18.08 25.26 6.66
C VAL A 59 -18.73 23.99 7.19
N VAL A 60 -18.28 22.82 6.74
CA VAL A 60 -18.80 21.54 7.21
C VAL A 60 -18.64 21.55 8.71
N GLU A 61 -19.72 21.91 9.41
CA GLU A 61 -19.79 21.87 10.85
C GLU A 61 -19.41 20.46 11.29
N SER A 62 -18.69 20.33 12.38
CA SER A 62 -18.18 19.11 12.99
C SER A 62 -19.11 17.91 12.71
N SER A 63 -18.87 17.21 11.61
CA SER A 63 -19.77 16.14 11.18
C SER A 63 -19.27 14.81 11.66
N LYS A 64 -20.02 14.22 12.59
CA LYS A 64 -19.82 12.86 13.04
C LYS A 64 -20.36 11.87 12.00
N ALA A 65 -19.59 10.86 11.68
CA ALA A 65 -19.95 9.83 10.71
C ALA A 65 -19.49 8.44 11.17
N PRO A 66 -20.10 7.36 10.67
CA PRO A 66 -19.59 6.02 10.90
C PRO A 66 -18.24 5.84 10.20
N LEU A 67 -17.45 4.86 10.63
CA LEU A 67 -16.29 4.42 9.89
C LEU A 67 -16.70 3.75 8.58
N SER A 68 -15.90 3.89 7.52
CA SER A 68 -16.04 3.04 6.33
C SER A 68 -15.80 1.57 6.70
N LEU A 69 -16.13 0.64 5.80
CA LEU A 69 -15.84 -0.79 6.03
C LEU A 69 -14.33 -1.03 6.21
N ALA A 70 -13.50 -0.40 5.38
CA ALA A 70 -12.05 -0.49 5.47
C ALA A 70 -11.51 0.10 6.79
N GLN A 71 -11.99 1.28 7.18
CA GLN A 71 -11.61 1.87 8.47
C GLN A 71 -12.06 1.03 9.66
N ALA A 72 -13.24 0.43 9.62
CA ALA A 72 -13.75 -0.43 10.70
C ALA A 72 -12.91 -1.71 10.85
N SER A 73 -12.50 -2.32 9.73
CA SER A 73 -11.56 -3.45 9.72
C SER A 73 -10.22 -3.07 10.34
N LEU A 74 -9.66 -1.92 9.93
CA LEU A 74 -8.42 -1.39 10.50
C LEU A 74 -8.54 -1.09 12.00
N TRP A 75 -9.63 -0.44 12.42
CA TRP A 75 -9.92 -0.15 13.82
C TRP A 75 -9.98 -1.40 14.70
N LYS A 76 -10.61 -2.46 14.19
CA LYS A 76 -10.66 -3.77 14.85
C LYS A 76 -9.26 -4.36 15.00
N ALA A 77 -8.43 -4.30 13.97
CA ALA A 77 -7.04 -4.72 14.03
C ALA A 77 -6.24 -3.90 15.05
N MET A 78 -6.33 -2.57 15.01
CA MET A 78 -5.68 -1.67 15.98
C MET A 78 -6.06 -2.00 17.42
N SER A 79 -7.33 -2.25 17.69
CA SER A 79 -7.83 -2.60 19.03
C SER A 79 -7.23 -3.92 19.54
N LYS A 80 -6.94 -4.86 18.64
CA LYS A 80 -6.22 -6.11 18.97
C LYS A 80 -4.76 -5.84 19.32
N TYR A 81 -4.06 -5.05 18.51
CA TYR A 81 -2.62 -4.76 18.70
C TYR A 81 -2.35 -3.76 19.84
N ALA A 82 -3.32 -2.89 20.19
CA ALA A 82 -3.20 -1.97 21.32
C ALA A 82 -2.95 -2.68 22.65
N LYS A 83 -3.47 -3.90 22.83
CA LYS A 83 -3.24 -4.73 24.02
C LYS A 83 -1.76 -5.10 24.20
N PHE A 84 -0.96 -5.02 23.15
CA PHE A 84 0.47 -5.32 23.14
C PHE A 84 1.34 -4.07 23.02
N GLY A 85 0.75 -2.86 23.01
CA GLY A 85 1.47 -1.60 22.81
C GLY A 85 1.99 -1.39 21.38
N LEU A 86 1.45 -2.10 20.40
CA LEU A 86 1.95 -2.14 19.02
C LEU A 86 1.08 -1.32 18.04
N THR A 87 0.49 -0.20 18.48
CA THR A 87 -0.36 0.61 17.59
C THR A 87 0.42 1.39 16.54
N HIS A 88 1.69 1.65 16.75
CA HIS A 88 2.58 2.32 15.80
C HIS A 88 2.78 1.53 14.48
N ILE A 89 2.50 0.22 14.45
CA ILE A 89 2.55 -0.57 13.21
C ILE A 89 1.54 -0.11 12.14
N PHE A 90 0.55 0.68 12.55
CA PHE A 90 -0.42 1.30 11.64
C PHE A 90 0.00 2.71 11.19
N ASN A 91 1.21 3.12 11.51
CA ASN A 91 1.80 4.34 10.99
C ASN A 91 2.30 4.17 9.56
N LEU A 92 2.22 5.25 8.79
CA LEU A 92 2.84 5.40 7.47
C LEU A 92 3.97 6.43 7.59
N PRO A 93 5.18 6.03 7.98
CA PRO A 93 6.32 6.92 8.03
C PRO A 93 6.91 7.10 6.64
N PHE A 94 6.96 8.34 6.16
CA PHE A 94 7.71 8.73 4.98
C PHE A 94 8.80 9.70 5.40
N ALA A 95 9.97 9.61 4.80
CA ALA A 95 11.04 10.56 5.00
C ALA A 95 11.49 11.14 3.67
N LEU A 96 11.61 12.46 3.60
CA LEU A 96 12.11 13.18 2.44
C LEU A 96 13.45 13.83 2.77
N LYS A 97 14.43 13.67 1.87
CA LYS A 97 15.68 14.41 1.85
C LYS A 97 15.58 15.48 0.78
N PHE A 98 15.76 16.74 1.14
CA PHE A 98 15.80 17.83 0.19
C PHE A 98 17.22 17.98 -0.40
N LEU A 99 17.30 18.11 -1.70
CA LEU A 99 18.55 18.30 -2.42
C LEU A 99 18.87 19.79 -2.62
N ASP A 100 17.87 20.63 -2.46
CA ASP A 100 17.94 22.08 -2.50
C ASP A 100 17.33 22.66 -1.22
N GLU A 101 17.64 23.91 -0.85
CA GLU A 101 17.12 24.55 0.34
C GLU A 101 15.60 24.77 0.22
N VAL A 102 14.84 24.31 1.22
CA VAL A 102 13.39 24.47 1.30
C VAL A 102 13.01 25.49 2.36
N ASP A 103 12.06 26.37 2.05
CA ASP A 103 11.44 27.25 3.04
C ASP A 103 10.44 26.43 3.88
N GLU A 104 10.86 26.09 5.10
CA GLU A 104 10.08 25.24 6.02
C GLU A 104 8.77 25.90 6.45
N GLN A 105 8.74 27.23 6.60
CA GLN A 105 7.53 27.96 6.98
C GLN A 105 6.52 27.95 5.83
N ALA A 106 6.97 28.25 4.61
CA ALA A 106 6.13 28.17 3.42
C ALA A 106 5.62 26.72 3.19
N PHE A 107 6.44 25.71 3.54
CA PHE A 107 6.02 24.31 3.49
C PHE A 107 4.91 24.00 4.50
N GLY A 108 5.04 24.48 5.74
CA GLY A 108 4.01 24.35 6.76
C GLY A 108 2.70 25.04 6.35
N GLU A 109 2.79 26.26 5.78
CA GLU A 109 1.62 26.97 5.24
C GLU A 109 0.98 26.21 4.08
N ALA A 110 1.78 25.67 3.17
CA ALA A 110 1.30 24.86 2.06
C ALA A 110 0.53 23.63 2.57
N PHE A 111 1.08 22.94 3.57
CA PHE A 111 0.41 21.78 4.15
C PHE A 111 -0.85 22.16 4.94
N HIS A 112 -0.87 23.34 5.56
CA HIS A 112 -2.08 23.88 6.18
C HIS A 112 -3.23 24.05 5.15
N TRP A 113 -2.93 24.52 3.94
CA TRP A 113 -3.94 24.57 2.87
C TRP A 113 -4.48 23.19 2.50
N LEU A 114 -3.65 22.13 2.55
CA LEU A 114 -4.10 20.75 2.35
C LEU A 114 -5.00 20.26 3.49
N LEU A 115 -4.69 20.63 4.74
CA LEU A 115 -5.56 20.32 5.89
C LEU A 115 -6.94 21.00 5.77
N LEU A 116 -6.97 22.24 5.27
CA LEU A 116 -8.24 22.94 5.03
C LEU A 116 -9.06 22.24 3.94
N ARG A 117 -8.39 21.79 2.87
CA ARG A 117 -9.00 21.17 1.71
C ARG A 117 -9.48 19.74 1.97
N HIS A 118 -8.69 18.93 2.65
CA HIS A 118 -8.96 17.51 2.87
C HIS A 118 -9.42 17.23 4.29
N ALA A 119 -10.73 17.20 4.49
CA ALA A 119 -11.34 16.95 5.80
C ALA A 119 -10.87 15.64 6.46
N GLY A 120 -10.52 14.62 5.67
CA GLY A 120 -10.00 13.35 6.17
C GLY A 120 -8.72 13.50 7.00
N LEU A 121 -7.85 14.49 6.68
CA LEU A 121 -6.60 14.75 7.41
C LEU A 121 -6.82 15.46 8.76
N ARG A 122 -7.98 16.06 8.98
CA ARG A 122 -8.37 16.74 10.23
C ARG A 122 -9.57 16.04 10.86
N THR A 123 -9.44 14.74 11.07
CA THR A 123 -10.51 13.88 11.58
C THR A 123 -10.03 13.15 12.82
N HIS A 124 -10.83 13.21 13.87
CA HIS A 124 -10.67 12.41 15.08
C HIS A 124 -11.47 11.10 15.00
N PHE A 125 -11.03 10.12 15.75
CA PHE A 125 -11.69 8.83 15.85
C PHE A 125 -11.94 8.47 17.31
N GLY A 126 -13.10 7.92 17.60
CA GLY A 126 -13.49 7.57 18.97
C GLY A 126 -14.50 6.46 19.02
N LEU A 127 -14.95 6.16 20.25
CA LEU A 127 -16.01 5.19 20.54
C LEU A 127 -17.17 5.91 21.21
N GLU A 128 -18.39 5.62 20.77
CA GLU A 128 -19.63 6.03 21.41
C GLU A 128 -20.57 4.84 21.47
N ASP A 129 -21.02 4.51 22.66
CA ASP A 129 -21.84 3.32 22.91
C ASP A 129 -21.24 2.02 22.34
N GLY A 130 -19.90 1.91 22.38
CA GLY A 130 -19.15 0.77 21.85
C GLY A 130 -19.02 0.74 20.32
N GLN A 131 -19.55 1.74 19.61
CA GLN A 131 -19.43 1.86 18.16
C GLN A 131 -18.35 2.87 17.78
N PRO A 132 -17.41 2.53 16.89
CA PRO A 132 -16.41 3.47 16.43
C PRO A 132 -17.02 4.51 15.48
N TYR A 133 -16.57 5.74 15.61
CA TYR A 133 -16.97 6.85 14.77
C TYR A 133 -15.77 7.69 14.33
N GLN A 134 -15.96 8.46 13.29
CA GLN A 134 -15.07 9.52 12.86
C GLN A 134 -15.75 10.88 12.98
N GLN A 135 -14.98 11.91 13.34
CA GLN A 135 -15.49 13.27 13.50
C GLN A 135 -14.51 14.27 12.89
N VAL A 136 -14.97 15.00 11.89
CA VAL A 136 -14.18 16.06 11.26
C VAL A 136 -14.05 17.22 12.22
N ILE A 137 -12.81 17.73 12.41
CA ILE A 137 -12.51 18.92 13.18
C ILE A 137 -12.78 20.13 12.29
N GLU A 138 -13.45 21.14 12.83
CA GLU A 138 -13.67 22.38 12.09
C GLU A 138 -12.35 23.05 11.73
N ALA A 139 -12.28 23.64 10.53
CA ALA A 139 -11.07 24.27 10.01
C ALA A 139 -10.46 25.33 10.96
N ARG A 140 -11.31 26.12 11.63
CA ARG A 140 -10.88 27.14 12.60
C ARG A 140 -10.18 26.58 13.85
N HIS A 141 -10.29 25.28 14.12
CA HIS A 141 -9.70 24.64 15.28
C HIS A 141 -8.37 23.95 14.98
N ILE A 142 -7.91 23.92 13.71
CA ILE A 142 -6.64 23.27 13.32
C ILE A 142 -5.46 23.87 14.10
N GLU A 143 -5.46 25.18 14.34
CA GLU A 143 -4.42 25.89 15.09
C GLU A 143 -4.26 25.45 16.54
N HIS A 144 -5.25 24.75 17.12
CA HIS A 144 -5.16 24.19 18.47
C HIS A 144 -4.34 22.90 18.52
N TYR A 145 -3.96 22.34 17.37
CA TYR A 145 -3.21 21.08 17.26
C TYR A 145 -1.79 21.34 16.81
N GLN A 146 -0.84 20.74 17.49
CA GLN A 146 0.55 20.76 17.09
C GLN A 146 0.80 19.58 16.14
N TRP A 147 1.02 19.87 14.86
CA TRP A 147 1.24 18.87 13.81
C TRP A 147 2.46 19.16 12.95
N PHE A 148 3.07 20.34 13.09
CA PHE A 148 4.19 20.81 12.30
C PHE A 148 5.32 21.35 13.18
N TRP A 149 6.56 20.94 12.91
CA TRP A 149 7.78 21.39 13.58
C TRP A 149 8.86 21.72 12.54
N THR A 150 9.58 22.80 12.75
CA THR A 150 10.71 23.24 11.94
C THR A 150 12.02 22.60 12.41
N SER A 151 13.08 22.73 11.60
CA SER A 151 14.43 22.32 12.01
C SER A 151 14.93 23.07 13.24
N LYS A 152 14.44 24.27 13.51
CA LYS A 152 14.77 25.03 14.73
C LYS A 152 14.18 24.37 15.97
N ASP A 153 12.97 23.83 15.86
CA ASP A 153 12.31 23.11 16.96
C ASP A 153 13.05 21.81 17.28
N ASN A 154 13.72 21.23 16.29
CA ASN A 154 14.46 19.98 16.37
C ASN A 154 15.99 20.17 16.38
N ALA A 155 16.50 21.35 16.74
CA ALA A 155 17.92 21.69 16.64
C ALA A 155 18.87 20.76 17.43
N ALA A 156 18.38 20.06 18.45
CA ALA A 156 19.18 19.12 19.26
C ALA A 156 19.04 17.65 18.81
N GLN A 157 18.34 17.40 17.69
CA GLN A 157 18.04 16.07 17.20
C GLN A 157 18.93 15.69 16.01
N SER A 158 19.47 14.47 15.99
CA SER A 158 20.04 13.91 14.76
C SER A 158 18.93 13.39 13.84
N VAL A 159 19.18 13.38 12.53
CA VAL A 159 18.24 12.91 11.50
C VAL A 159 17.73 11.50 11.82
N GLY A 160 18.64 10.53 12.01
CA GLY A 160 18.26 9.15 12.26
C GLY A 160 17.43 8.97 13.53
N ARG A 161 17.80 9.69 14.61
CA ARG A 161 17.03 9.63 15.86
C ARG A 161 15.62 10.19 15.69
N LEU A 162 15.46 11.33 15.01
CA LEU A 162 14.14 11.92 14.79
C LEU A 162 13.27 10.97 13.97
N LEU A 163 13.79 10.45 12.84
CA LEU A 163 13.03 9.57 11.97
C LEU A 163 12.57 8.30 12.68
N ALA A 164 13.44 7.70 13.51
CA ALA A 164 13.08 6.52 14.31
C ALA A 164 12.01 6.84 15.35
N GLN A 165 12.15 7.95 16.09
CA GLN A 165 11.16 8.37 17.09
C GLN A 165 9.80 8.67 16.47
N GLU A 166 9.76 9.32 15.31
CA GLU A 166 8.50 9.60 14.61
C GLU A 166 7.85 8.31 14.11
N ALA A 167 8.62 7.35 13.58
CA ALA A 167 8.05 6.08 13.11
C ALA A 167 7.36 5.28 14.25
N GLU A 168 7.88 5.39 15.47
CA GLU A 168 7.36 4.73 16.68
C GLU A 168 6.27 5.54 17.41
N HIS A 169 5.92 6.73 16.91
CA HIS A 169 4.90 7.55 17.55
C HIS A 169 3.57 6.80 17.69
N THR A 170 2.97 6.86 18.88
CA THR A 170 1.65 6.28 19.14
C THR A 170 0.60 7.38 19.14
N PHE A 171 -0.21 7.44 18.08
CA PHE A 171 -1.27 8.44 17.94
C PHE A 171 -2.40 8.23 18.96
N ASP A 172 -2.77 9.29 19.69
CA ASP A 172 -4.08 9.40 20.31
C ASP A 172 -5.07 9.99 19.30
N LEU A 173 -5.70 9.12 18.50
CA LEU A 173 -6.60 9.52 17.43
C LEU A 173 -7.85 10.29 17.92
N SER A 174 -8.09 10.36 19.24
CA SER A 174 -9.19 11.12 19.81
C SER A 174 -8.81 12.55 20.19
N GLN A 175 -7.50 12.87 20.24
CA GLN A 175 -6.99 14.13 20.78
C GLN A 175 -6.04 14.86 19.84
N GLU A 176 -5.38 14.17 18.92
CA GLU A 176 -4.41 14.77 18.00
C GLU A 176 -4.81 14.53 16.53
N LEU A 177 -4.29 15.35 15.62
CA LEU A 177 -4.46 15.09 14.19
C LEU A 177 -3.71 13.83 13.81
N PRO A 178 -4.25 13.01 12.88
CA PRO A 178 -3.64 11.73 12.49
C PRO A 178 -2.44 11.89 11.56
N LEU A 179 -1.65 12.94 11.78
CA LEU A 179 -0.44 13.25 11.01
C LEU A 179 0.53 14.13 11.81
N ARG A 180 1.82 14.03 11.47
CA ARG A 180 2.91 14.83 12.02
C ARG A 180 3.93 15.14 10.94
N LEU A 181 4.38 16.38 10.85
CA LEU A 181 5.39 16.86 9.93
C LEU A 181 6.56 17.45 10.72
N ASN A 182 7.70 16.80 10.69
CA ASN A 182 8.88 17.21 11.44
C ASN A 182 10.07 17.45 10.52
N PHE A 183 10.51 18.70 10.40
CA PHE A 183 11.79 19.04 9.78
C PHE A 183 12.96 18.83 10.74
N VAL A 184 14.07 18.36 10.21
CA VAL A 184 15.36 18.31 10.90
C VAL A 184 16.48 18.63 9.91
N ARG A 185 17.52 19.28 10.38
CA ARG A 185 18.69 19.61 9.59
C ARG A 185 19.88 18.78 10.04
N ASP A 186 20.54 18.12 9.10
CA ASP A 186 21.80 17.45 9.36
C ASP A 186 22.89 18.50 9.69
N GLU A 187 23.49 18.39 10.88
CA GLU A 187 24.46 19.37 11.37
C GLU A 187 25.75 19.42 10.53
N GLN A 188 26.14 18.32 9.91
CA GLN A 188 27.39 18.22 9.15
C GLN A 188 27.25 18.76 7.73
N THR A 189 26.14 18.44 7.07
CA THR A 189 25.91 18.77 5.67
C THR A 189 25.01 19.98 5.47
N GLY A 190 24.27 20.40 6.49
CA GLY A 190 23.23 21.41 6.39
C GLY A 190 21.97 20.94 5.65
N THR A 191 21.92 19.70 5.22
CA THR A 191 20.81 19.13 4.44
C THR A 191 19.55 19.04 5.28
N GLN A 192 18.42 19.46 4.71
CA GLN A 192 17.12 19.36 5.34
C GLN A 192 16.47 18.01 5.05
N TYR A 193 15.89 17.44 6.09
CA TYR A 193 15.07 16.22 6.03
C TYR A 193 13.70 16.53 6.63
N LEU A 194 12.69 15.85 6.13
CA LEU A 194 11.32 15.94 6.63
C LEU A 194 10.79 14.54 6.93
N SER A 195 10.36 14.32 8.16
CA SER A 195 9.48 13.21 8.51
C SER A 195 8.05 13.60 8.19
N LEU A 196 7.39 12.83 7.32
CA LEU A 196 5.96 12.89 7.02
C LEU A 196 5.34 11.64 7.64
N LEU A 197 4.78 11.77 8.82
CA LEU A 197 4.12 10.67 9.50
C LEU A 197 2.61 10.81 9.39
N PHE A 198 1.93 9.75 8.94
CA PHE A 198 0.48 9.66 8.92
C PHE A 198 0.02 8.38 9.64
N HIS A 199 -1.16 8.43 10.24
CA HIS A 199 -1.83 7.21 10.63
C HIS A 199 -2.60 6.63 9.43
N HIS A 200 -2.47 5.31 9.21
CA HIS A 200 -3.04 4.65 8.02
C HIS A 200 -4.57 4.79 7.90
N ILE A 201 -5.28 5.08 9.00
CA ILE A 201 -6.75 5.24 9.01
C ILE A 201 -7.25 6.44 8.18
N VAL A 202 -6.35 7.37 7.81
CA VAL A 202 -6.69 8.59 7.03
C VAL A 202 -5.97 8.68 5.69
N LEU A 203 -5.10 7.72 5.37
CA LEU A 203 -4.27 7.81 4.18
C LEU A 203 -4.04 6.44 3.55
N ASP A 204 -4.08 6.38 2.22
CA ASP A 204 -3.61 5.26 1.41
C ASP A 204 -2.58 5.73 0.37
N GLU A 205 -1.99 4.79 -0.38
CA GLU A 205 -0.98 5.09 -1.40
C GLU A 205 -1.51 6.00 -2.53
N TRP A 206 -2.79 5.90 -2.87
CA TRP A 206 -3.40 6.81 -3.83
C TRP A 206 -3.47 8.23 -3.28
N SER A 207 -3.86 8.37 -2.02
CA SER A 207 -4.00 9.65 -1.34
C SER A 207 -2.69 10.39 -1.19
N ILE A 208 -1.56 9.70 -0.92
CA ILE A 208 -0.26 10.36 -0.83
C ILE A 208 0.14 10.99 -2.16
N ASN A 209 -0.21 10.36 -3.29
CA ASN A 209 0.08 10.94 -4.61
C ASN A 209 -0.78 12.19 -4.89
N ILE A 210 -2.04 12.23 -4.43
CA ILE A 210 -2.88 13.44 -4.49
C ILE A 210 -2.23 14.55 -3.66
N LEU A 211 -1.85 14.23 -2.41
CA LEU A 211 -1.23 15.21 -1.51
C LEU A 211 0.06 15.79 -2.09
N MET A 212 0.92 14.97 -2.69
CA MET A 212 2.18 15.45 -3.25
C MET A 212 1.98 16.36 -4.47
N ASP A 213 0.98 16.08 -5.33
CA ASP A 213 0.64 16.96 -6.46
C ASP A 213 0.10 18.31 -5.97
N GLU A 214 -0.82 18.27 -5.02
CA GLU A 214 -1.43 19.49 -4.48
C GLU A 214 -0.45 20.27 -3.59
N LEU A 215 0.43 19.58 -2.86
CA LEU A 215 1.50 20.21 -2.08
C LEU A 215 2.44 21.02 -2.98
N ALA A 216 2.81 20.49 -4.15
CA ALA A 216 3.64 21.22 -5.10
C ALA A 216 3.00 22.55 -5.53
N GLN A 217 1.70 22.53 -5.82
CA GLN A 217 0.94 23.74 -6.13
C GLN A 217 0.82 24.68 -4.93
N ALA A 218 0.45 24.15 -3.76
CA ALA A 218 0.28 24.94 -2.56
C ALA A 218 1.59 25.61 -2.10
N TYR A 219 2.72 24.89 -2.19
CA TYR A 219 4.03 25.41 -1.82
C TYR A 219 4.43 26.61 -2.68
N GLN A 220 4.23 26.54 -4.00
CA GLN A 220 4.50 27.65 -4.91
C GLN A 220 3.72 28.91 -4.49
N HIS A 221 2.45 28.76 -4.15
CA HIS A 221 1.62 29.86 -3.68
C HIS A 221 2.07 30.40 -2.31
N SER A 222 2.41 29.52 -1.37
CA SER A 222 2.84 29.91 -0.02
C SER A 222 4.16 30.70 -0.05
N VAL A 223 5.13 30.30 -0.88
CA VAL A 223 6.38 31.08 -1.08
C VAL A 223 6.08 32.49 -1.62
N GLN A 224 5.04 32.64 -2.44
CA GLN A 224 4.62 33.94 -2.98
C GLN A 224 3.70 34.73 -2.03
N GLY A 225 3.36 34.17 -0.88
CA GLY A 225 2.41 34.79 0.06
C GLY A 225 0.97 34.86 -0.52
N THR A 226 0.62 33.97 -1.41
CA THR A 226 -0.69 33.92 -2.08
C THR A 226 -1.46 32.64 -1.69
N ARG A 227 -2.79 32.67 -1.85
CA ARG A 227 -3.64 31.51 -1.58
C ARG A 227 -3.70 30.59 -2.80
N PRO A 228 -3.58 29.26 -2.64
CA PRO A 228 -3.78 28.31 -3.72
C PRO A 228 -5.18 28.44 -4.32
N GLN A 229 -5.28 28.29 -5.64
CA GLN A 229 -6.55 28.27 -6.35
C GLN A 229 -6.81 26.86 -6.86
N TRP A 230 -7.82 26.20 -6.29
CA TRP A 230 -8.21 24.85 -6.67
C TRP A 230 -9.26 24.89 -7.78
N GLN A 231 -9.14 24.02 -8.76
CA GLN A 231 -10.12 23.94 -9.86
C GLN A 231 -11.41 23.22 -9.44
N THR A 232 -11.28 22.24 -8.55
CA THR A 232 -12.37 21.42 -8.02
C THR A 232 -12.21 21.23 -6.53
N GLU A 233 -13.31 21.01 -5.81
CA GLU A 233 -13.28 20.62 -4.41
C GLU A 233 -13.55 19.12 -4.32
N PRO A 234 -12.67 18.34 -3.63
CA PRO A 234 -12.88 16.91 -3.42
C PRO A 234 -14.01 16.67 -2.44
N LEU A 235 -14.79 15.61 -2.66
CA LEU A 235 -15.72 15.14 -1.64
C LEU A 235 -14.96 14.67 -0.40
N PRO A 236 -15.41 14.99 0.81
CA PRO A 236 -14.75 14.54 2.02
C PRO A 236 -14.94 13.04 2.26
N PHE A 237 -13.93 12.39 2.86
CA PHE A 237 -13.93 10.95 3.07
C PHE A 237 -15.11 10.43 3.92
N HIS A 238 -15.56 11.21 4.90
CA HIS A 238 -16.70 10.80 5.72
C HIS A 238 -18.02 10.68 4.94
N GLU A 239 -18.17 11.39 3.81
CA GLU A 239 -19.31 11.21 2.90
C GLU A 239 -19.23 9.87 2.16
N PHE A 240 -18.03 9.45 1.76
CA PHE A 240 -17.83 8.08 1.26
C PHE A 240 -18.27 7.04 2.30
N ALA A 241 -17.82 7.20 3.55
CA ALA A 241 -18.20 6.29 4.63
C ALA A 241 -19.72 6.25 4.86
N ARG A 242 -20.40 7.40 4.85
CA ARG A 242 -21.88 7.49 4.94
C ARG A 242 -22.53 6.78 3.77
N LYS A 243 -22.11 7.07 2.54
CA LYS A 243 -22.65 6.43 1.32
C LYS A 243 -22.50 4.92 1.39
N GLN A 244 -21.30 4.43 1.72
CA GLN A 244 -21.02 2.99 1.83
C GLN A 244 -21.89 2.32 2.91
N ARG A 245 -22.09 2.99 4.05
CA ARG A 245 -22.89 2.43 5.16
C ARG A 245 -24.40 2.54 4.95
N SER A 246 -24.86 3.46 4.12
CA SER A 246 -26.27 3.58 3.74
C SER A 246 -26.68 2.58 2.66
N SER A 247 -25.72 2.09 1.89
CA SER A 247 -25.94 1.06 0.87
C SER A 247 -26.19 -0.30 1.53
N ALA A 248 -27.06 -1.12 0.93
CA ALA A 248 -27.25 -2.50 1.36
C ALA A 248 -25.93 -3.27 1.21
N PHE A 249 -25.59 -4.06 2.24
CA PHE A 249 -24.41 -4.92 2.20
C PHE A 249 -24.51 -5.93 1.04
N ASN A 250 -23.43 -6.03 0.25
CA ASN A 250 -23.43 -6.89 -0.93
C ASN A 250 -23.17 -8.36 -0.56
N GLN A 251 -24.23 -9.06 -0.18
CA GLN A 251 -24.15 -10.49 0.17
C GLN A 251 -23.66 -11.36 -0.99
N THR A 252 -23.94 -10.99 -2.23
CA THR A 252 -23.48 -11.73 -3.41
C THR A 252 -21.94 -11.68 -3.52
N HIS A 253 -21.34 -10.52 -3.24
CA HIS A 253 -19.89 -10.37 -3.23
C HIS A 253 -19.24 -11.16 -2.09
N LEU A 254 -19.82 -11.14 -0.90
CA LEU A 254 -19.32 -11.99 0.19
C LEU A 254 -19.41 -13.48 -0.19
N ASN A 255 -20.54 -13.93 -0.73
CA ASN A 255 -20.73 -15.31 -1.14
C ASN A 255 -19.73 -15.78 -2.22
N TYR A 256 -19.30 -14.87 -3.11
CA TYR A 256 -18.21 -15.17 -4.07
C TYR A 256 -16.94 -15.60 -3.33
N TRP A 257 -16.52 -14.83 -2.32
CA TRP A 257 -15.32 -15.13 -1.55
C TRP A 257 -15.47 -16.39 -0.70
N LEU A 258 -16.60 -16.56 -0.02
CA LEU A 258 -16.87 -17.74 0.79
C LEU A 258 -16.83 -19.02 -0.06
N THR A 259 -17.39 -18.96 -1.28
CA THR A 259 -17.36 -20.09 -2.23
C THR A 259 -15.95 -20.36 -2.74
N LYS A 260 -15.20 -19.28 -3.07
CA LYS A 260 -13.84 -19.38 -3.61
C LYS A 260 -12.86 -19.99 -2.62
N PHE A 261 -13.03 -19.72 -1.32
CA PHE A 261 -12.12 -20.17 -0.27
C PHE A 261 -12.64 -21.34 0.57
N ALA A 262 -13.82 -21.87 0.26
CA ALA A 262 -14.37 -23.03 0.95
C ALA A 262 -13.39 -24.22 0.93
N GLY A 263 -13.05 -24.76 2.09
CA GLY A 263 -12.13 -25.90 2.23
C GLY A 263 -10.67 -25.62 1.84
N VAL A 264 -10.28 -24.34 1.67
CA VAL A 264 -8.88 -23.96 1.50
C VAL A 264 -8.26 -23.80 2.88
N PRO A 265 -7.14 -24.49 3.20
CA PRO A 265 -6.48 -24.35 4.49
C PRO A 265 -5.98 -22.90 4.70
N TRP A 266 -6.14 -22.40 5.92
CA TRP A 266 -5.53 -21.13 6.31
C TRP A 266 -4.03 -21.28 6.46
N ALA A 267 -3.32 -20.19 6.22
CA ALA A 267 -1.88 -20.19 6.22
C ALA A 267 -1.29 -20.47 7.61
N GLN A 268 -0.14 -21.09 7.58
CA GLN A 268 0.77 -21.31 8.71
C GLN A 268 2.11 -20.68 8.36
N PRO A 269 2.99 -20.43 9.34
CA PRO A 269 4.39 -20.05 9.06
C PRO A 269 5.02 -21.00 8.05
N LEU A 270 5.79 -20.44 7.11
CA LEU A 270 6.34 -21.18 5.97
C LEU A 270 7.18 -22.39 6.38
N PHE A 271 7.97 -22.25 7.46
CA PHE A 271 8.78 -23.33 7.99
C PHE A 271 8.13 -23.91 9.24
N ALA A 272 8.18 -25.26 9.37
CA ALA A 272 7.75 -25.91 10.60
C ALA A 272 8.64 -25.51 11.79
N ALA A 273 8.12 -25.55 13.01
CA ALA A 273 8.85 -25.18 14.21
C ALA A 273 10.12 -26.04 14.46
N ASP A 274 10.11 -27.28 13.97
CA ASP A 274 11.22 -28.25 14.06
C ASP A 274 12.14 -28.21 12.82
N HIS A 275 11.96 -27.23 11.91
CA HIS A 275 12.81 -27.10 10.74
C HIS A 275 14.29 -26.93 11.16
N PRO A 276 15.26 -27.62 10.51
CA PRO A 276 16.68 -27.58 10.88
C PRO A 276 17.28 -26.17 11.02
N LEU A 277 16.78 -25.21 10.25
CA LEU A 277 17.21 -23.82 10.31
C LEU A 277 16.51 -22.99 11.39
N SER A 278 15.55 -23.54 12.13
CA SER A 278 14.86 -22.82 13.22
C SER A 278 15.74 -22.66 14.47
N ASN A 279 16.66 -23.58 14.71
CA ASN A 279 17.48 -23.63 15.92
C ASN A 279 18.87 -22.98 15.76
N SER A 280 19.17 -22.40 14.64
CA SER A 280 20.48 -21.83 14.34
C SER A 280 20.62 -20.42 14.87
N THR A 281 20.63 -20.18 16.12
CA THR A 281 21.26 -19.08 16.83
C THR A 281 20.41 -18.60 18.01
N GLY A 282 20.99 -18.57 19.21
CA GLY A 282 20.47 -17.81 20.35
C GLY A 282 20.70 -16.30 20.20
N VAL A 283 20.53 -15.75 19.00
CA VAL A 283 20.50 -14.31 18.77
C VAL A 283 19.04 -13.91 18.89
N ASP A 284 18.74 -13.23 19.97
CA ASP A 284 17.52 -12.46 20.14
C ASP A 284 17.48 -11.40 19.02
N LEU A 285 16.72 -11.69 17.96
CA LEU A 285 16.44 -10.73 16.90
C LEU A 285 15.36 -9.78 17.41
N GLY A 286 15.67 -9.12 18.49
CA GLY A 286 14.77 -8.19 19.15
C GLY A 286 14.65 -6.88 18.43
N GLU A 287 14.44 -6.85 17.13
CA GLU A 287 13.98 -5.63 16.43
C GLU A 287 13.76 -5.98 14.97
N GLY A 288 12.55 -5.74 14.52
CA GLY A 288 11.94 -5.90 13.23
C GLY A 288 12.80 -6.33 12.06
N GLY A 289 12.48 -7.48 11.49
CA GLY A 289 13.27 -8.04 10.41
C GLY A 289 12.83 -7.57 9.06
N TRP A 290 13.72 -6.98 8.29
CA TRP A 290 13.55 -6.77 6.87
C TRP A 290 14.85 -7.01 6.11
N VAL A 291 14.73 -7.38 4.84
CA VAL A 291 15.85 -7.56 3.92
C VAL A 291 15.50 -6.99 2.55
N GLU A 292 16.49 -6.50 1.83
CA GLU A 292 16.33 -5.97 0.49
C GLU A 292 16.87 -6.95 -0.56
N ILE A 293 16.09 -7.20 -1.61
CA ILE A 293 16.48 -7.95 -2.81
C ILE A 293 16.57 -6.95 -3.96
N LYS A 294 17.79 -6.61 -4.35
CA LYS A 294 18.06 -5.75 -5.52
C LYS A 294 18.09 -6.59 -6.78
N LEU A 295 17.27 -6.26 -7.76
CA LEU A 295 17.28 -6.96 -9.03
C LEU A 295 18.29 -6.33 -9.98
N PRO A 296 19.17 -7.14 -10.62
CA PRO A 296 20.03 -6.66 -11.70
C PRO A 296 19.19 -6.04 -12.83
N LYS A 297 19.73 -5.02 -13.48
CA LYS A 297 19.04 -4.31 -14.59
C LYS A 297 18.61 -5.27 -15.71
N SER A 298 19.45 -6.27 -16.03
CA SER A 298 19.11 -7.31 -17.01
C SER A 298 17.88 -8.13 -16.60
N THR A 299 17.83 -8.59 -15.35
CA THR A 299 16.70 -9.33 -14.80
C THR A 299 15.44 -8.48 -14.82
N MET A 300 15.51 -7.23 -14.37
CA MET A 300 14.41 -6.29 -14.42
C MET A 300 13.83 -6.16 -15.84
N VAL A 301 14.69 -5.85 -16.83
CA VAL A 301 14.27 -5.70 -18.23
C VAL A 301 13.61 -6.99 -18.75
N SER A 302 14.17 -8.15 -18.44
CA SER A 302 13.61 -9.45 -18.85
C SER A 302 12.27 -9.74 -18.21
N LEU A 303 12.03 -9.37 -16.94
CA LEU A 303 10.74 -9.52 -16.28
C LEU A 303 9.66 -8.64 -16.92
N TYR A 304 9.98 -7.41 -17.33
CA TYR A 304 9.05 -6.58 -18.11
C TYR A 304 8.75 -7.20 -19.49
N GLN A 305 9.76 -7.75 -20.15
CA GLN A 305 9.57 -8.43 -21.44
C GLN A 305 8.72 -9.69 -21.30
N LEU A 306 8.92 -10.47 -20.23
CA LEU A 306 8.09 -11.63 -19.91
C LEU A 306 6.64 -11.23 -19.66
N ALA A 307 6.42 -10.19 -18.85
CA ALA A 307 5.08 -9.65 -18.58
C ALA A 307 4.38 -9.28 -19.91
N LYS A 308 5.07 -8.52 -20.77
CA LYS A 308 4.56 -8.15 -22.08
C LYS A 308 4.27 -9.38 -22.97
N ALA A 309 5.18 -10.35 -23.02
CA ALA A 309 5.01 -11.57 -23.81
C ALA A 309 3.85 -12.46 -23.33
N ARG A 310 3.51 -12.39 -22.05
CA ARG A 310 2.40 -13.14 -21.43
C ARG A 310 1.12 -12.31 -21.30
N HIS A 311 1.06 -11.10 -21.85
CA HIS A 311 -0.09 -10.19 -21.69
C HIS A 311 -0.47 -10.03 -20.21
N ALA A 312 0.53 -9.88 -19.36
CA ALA A 312 0.41 -9.73 -17.92
C ALA A 312 1.04 -8.42 -17.45
N SER A 313 0.71 -7.97 -16.25
CA SER A 313 1.42 -6.87 -15.60
C SER A 313 2.72 -7.36 -14.96
N LEU A 314 3.68 -6.46 -14.72
CA LEU A 314 4.86 -6.77 -13.91
C LEU A 314 4.44 -7.34 -12.55
N PHE A 315 3.39 -6.78 -11.94
CA PHE A 315 2.85 -7.28 -10.67
C PHE A 315 2.45 -8.75 -10.75
N ASN A 316 1.74 -9.18 -11.82
CA ASN A 316 1.35 -10.58 -11.98
C ASN A 316 2.57 -11.51 -12.05
N VAL A 317 3.63 -11.10 -12.77
CA VAL A 317 4.86 -11.87 -12.88
C VAL A 317 5.60 -11.96 -11.54
N MET A 318 5.77 -10.83 -10.86
CA MET A 318 6.44 -10.78 -9.56
C MET A 318 5.65 -11.56 -8.49
N TYR A 319 4.32 -11.41 -8.49
CA TYR A 319 3.43 -12.14 -7.61
C TYR A 319 3.53 -13.66 -7.82
N ALA A 320 3.54 -14.11 -9.08
CA ALA A 320 3.74 -15.51 -9.42
C ALA A 320 5.11 -16.05 -8.98
N ALA A 321 6.18 -15.26 -9.18
CA ALA A 321 7.53 -15.64 -8.79
C ALA A 321 7.69 -15.77 -7.26
N ILE A 322 7.17 -14.80 -6.50
CA ILE A 322 7.18 -14.86 -5.02
C ILE A 322 6.35 -16.05 -4.53
N SER A 323 5.14 -16.26 -5.09
CA SER A 323 4.31 -17.41 -4.74
C SER A 323 5.01 -18.75 -5.03
N ALA A 324 5.71 -18.84 -6.17
CA ALA A 324 6.52 -20.03 -6.50
C ALA A 324 7.68 -20.23 -5.52
N SER A 325 8.33 -19.16 -5.07
CA SER A 325 9.42 -19.23 -4.09
C SER A 325 8.97 -19.87 -2.78
N VAL A 326 7.88 -19.35 -2.21
CA VAL A 326 7.36 -19.88 -0.93
C VAL A 326 6.76 -21.28 -1.10
N HIS A 327 6.13 -21.60 -2.24
CA HIS A 327 5.64 -22.94 -2.53
C HIS A 327 6.79 -23.95 -2.63
N CYS A 328 7.88 -23.60 -3.28
CA CYS A 328 9.05 -24.48 -3.40
C CYS A 328 9.72 -24.73 -2.04
N LEU A 329 9.59 -23.83 -1.07
CA LEU A 329 10.08 -23.94 0.31
C LEU A 329 9.08 -24.62 1.27
N GLY A 330 7.97 -25.16 0.78
CA GLY A 330 7.05 -25.97 1.58
C GLY A 330 5.69 -25.36 1.83
N ALA A 331 5.37 -24.17 1.30
CA ALA A 331 4.01 -23.65 1.37
C ALA A 331 3.01 -24.60 0.68
N PRO A 332 1.74 -24.64 1.12
CA PRO A 332 0.75 -25.58 0.61
C PRO A 332 0.48 -25.39 -0.88
N GLU A 333 -0.02 -26.44 -1.54
CA GLU A 333 -0.37 -26.41 -2.96
C GLU A 333 -1.53 -25.45 -3.28
N LYS A 334 -2.42 -25.22 -2.32
CA LYS A 334 -3.45 -24.17 -2.36
C LYS A 334 -3.02 -23.04 -1.44
N LEU A 335 -2.29 -22.09 -2.00
CA LEU A 335 -1.69 -20.98 -1.26
C LEU A 335 -2.60 -19.76 -1.30
N LEU A 336 -2.98 -19.25 -0.13
CA LEU A 336 -3.64 -17.96 0.02
C LEU A 336 -2.58 -16.87 0.18
N VAL A 337 -2.64 -15.85 -0.65
CA VAL A 337 -1.68 -14.73 -0.66
C VAL A 337 -2.45 -13.42 -0.57
N GLY A 338 -2.12 -12.62 0.43
CA GLY A 338 -2.70 -11.28 0.62
C GLY A 338 -2.14 -10.25 -0.36
N THR A 339 -2.94 -9.26 -0.69
CA THR A 339 -2.52 -8.10 -1.50
C THR A 339 -3.42 -6.91 -1.19
N PRO A 340 -2.93 -5.67 -1.23
CA PRO A 340 -3.80 -4.52 -1.11
C PRO A 340 -4.66 -4.38 -2.38
N VAL A 341 -5.91 -4.00 -2.19
CA VAL A 341 -6.85 -3.70 -3.26
C VAL A 341 -7.44 -2.33 -3.05
N SER A 342 -7.64 -1.58 -4.13
CA SER A 342 -8.24 -0.26 -4.05
C SER A 342 -9.75 -0.38 -3.82
N GLY A 343 -10.24 0.25 -2.77
CA GLY A 343 -11.68 0.41 -2.52
C GLY A 343 -12.30 1.63 -3.19
N ARG A 344 -11.56 2.35 -4.05
CA ARG A 344 -12.05 3.52 -4.79
C ARG A 344 -12.82 3.08 -6.03
N LEU A 345 -14.06 2.67 -5.85
CA LEU A 345 -14.91 2.19 -6.94
C LEU A 345 -15.73 3.32 -7.59
N ASP A 346 -16.01 4.39 -6.84
CA ASP A 346 -16.80 5.53 -7.29
C ASP A 346 -15.90 6.68 -7.75
N ALA A 347 -16.08 7.11 -8.99
CA ALA A 347 -15.26 8.16 -9.60
C ALA A 347 -15.33 9.50 -8.87
N GLU A 348 -16.45 9.80 -8.22
CA GLU A 348 -16.65 11.05 -7.45
C GLU A 348 -15.68 11.19 -6.26
N PHE A 349 -15.07 10.08 -5.78
CA PHE A 349 -14.10 10.07 -4.69
C PHE A 349 -12.64 9.92 -5.15
N PHE A 350 -12.34 10.03 -6.45
CA PHE A 350 -10.99 9.84 -6.95
C PHE A 350 -10.01 10.92 -6.47
N ASP A 351 -10.50 12.13 -6.19
CA ASP A 351 -9.70 13.23 -5.64
C ASP A 351 -9.79 13.32 -4.11
N THR A 352 -10.48 12.38 -3.46
CA THR A 352 -10.63 12.35 -2.01
C THR A 352 -9.40 11.74 -1.33
N VAL A 353 -8.84 12.44 -0.36
CA VAL A 353 -7.82 11.89 0.55
C VAL A 353 -8.49 11.09 1.66
N GLY A 354 -8.05 9.84 1.86
CA GLY A 354 -8.61 8.94 2.87
C GLY A 354 -8.08 7.52 2.76
N TYR A 355 -8.57 6.64 3.63
CA TYR A 355 -8.23 5.23 3.66
C TYR A 355 -9.30 4.39 2.94
N PHE A 356 -9.08 4.16 1.66
CA PHE A 356 -9.98 3.36 0.82
C PHE A 356 -9.48 1.92 0.63
N THR A 357 -8.18 1.71 0.82
CA THR A 357 -7.55 0.41 0.59
C THR A 357 -8.09 -0.65 1.52
N THR A 358 -8.38 -1.82 0.97
CA THR A 358 -8.70 -3.02 1.73
C THR A 358 -7.65 -4.10 1.47
N MET A 359 -7.58 -5.09 2.34
CA MET A 359 -6.79 -6.30 2.08
C MET A 359 -7.65 -7.30 1.31
N GLY A 360 -7.17 -7.66 0.12
CA GLY A 360 -7.71 -8.76 -0.66
C GLY A 360 -6.85 -10.01 -0.51
N VAL A 361 -7.41 -11.16 -0.85
CA VAL A 361 -6.70 -12.45 -0.86
C VAL A 361 -6.88 -13.12 -2.20
N GLN A 362 -5.81 -13.70 -2.72
CA GLN A 362 -5.84 -14.50 -3.95
C GLN A 362 -5.48 -15.95 -3.63
N LEU A 363 -6.17 -16.87 -4.25
CA LEU A 363 -5.82 -18.29 -4.23
C LEU A 363 -4.88 -18.58 -5.39
N VAL A 364 -3.67 -19.05 -5.08
CA VAL A 364 -2.71 -19.63 -6.04
C VAL A 364 -2.78 -21.15 -5.87
N ASP A 365 -3.30 -21.84 -6.88
CA ASP A 365 -3.56 -23.29 -6.84
C ASP A 365 -2.52 -24.03 -7.70
N PHE A 366 -1.46 -24.50 -7.05
CA PHE A 366 -0.36 -25.23 -7.70
C PHE A 366 -0.76 -26.61 -8.21
N THR A 367 -1.92 -27.16 -7.79
CA THR A 367 -2.44 -28.42 -8.34
C THR A 367 -2.90 -28.29 -9.78
N LYS A 368 -3.19 -27.05 -10.22
CA LYS A 368 -3.76 -26.76 -11.56
C LYS A 368 -2.73 -26.24 -12.56
N VAL A 369 -1.49 -26.06 -12.15
CA VAL A 369 -0.42 -25.48 -12.98
C VAL A 369 0.83 -26.35 -12.94
N GLN A 370 1.50 -26.46 -14.08
CA GLN A 370 2.69 -27.28 -14.25
C GLN A 370 3.92 -26.44 -14.67
N THR A 371 3.69 -25.23 -15.14
CA THR A 371 4.74 -24.39 -15.70
C THR A 371 4.64 -22.94 -15.22
N VAL A 372 5.72 -22.17 -15.39
CA VAL A 372 5.78 -20.75 -15.06
C VAL A 372 4.74 -19.94 -15.82
N TRP A 373 4.55 -20.22 -17.12
CA TRP A 373 3.57 -19.49 -17.92
C TRP A 373 2.14 -19.73 -17.45
N GLN A 374 1.80 -20.99 -17.13
CA GLN A 374 0.49 -21.33 -16.57
C GLN A 374 0.26 -20.66 -15.21
N LEU A 375 1.30 -20.57 -14.37
CA LEU A 375 1.22 -19.90 -13.09
C LEU A 375 0.96 -18.39 -13.25
N ILE A 376 1.69 -17.71 -14.15
CA ILE A 376 1.46 -16.28 -14.44
C ILE A 376 0.03 -16.04 -14.94
N GLU A 377 -0.45 -16.91 -15.85
CA GLU A 377 -1.80 -16.84 -16.39
C GLU A 377 -2.86 -17.05 -15.30
N GLN A 378 -2.66 -18.03 -14.40
CA GLN A 378 -3.57 -18.27 -13.28
C GLN A 378 -3.64 -17.05 -12.34
N VAL A 379 -2.48 -16.49 -11.94
CA VAL A 379 -2.41 -15.31 -11.08
C VAL A 379 -3.14 -14.14 -11.73
N LYS A 380 -2.84 -13.84 -12.99
CA LYS A 380 -3.50 -12.77 -13.76
C LYS A 380 -5.03 -12.95 -13.76
N ASN A 381 -5.50 -14.13 -14.09
CA ASN A 381 -6.93 -14.42 -14.15
C ASN A 381 -7.60 -14.36 -12.78
N SER A 382 -6.94 -14.88 -11.73
CA SER A 382 -7.47 -14.83 -10.36
C SER A 382 -7.65 -13.39 -9.88
N ILE A 383 -6.64 -12.53 -10.11
CA ILE A 383 -6.70 -11.11 -9.74
C ILE A 383 -7.81 -10.41 -10.53
N ASN A 384 -7.83 -10.54 -11.86
CA ASN A 384 -8.82 -9.87 -12.71
C ASN A 384 -10.27 -10.27 -12.36
N GLN A 385 -10.52 -11.56 -12.17
CA GLN A 385 -11.85 -12.07 -11.83
C GLN A 385 -12.34 -11.63 -10.45
N SER A 386 -11.44 -11.37 -9.53
CA SER A 386 -11.79 -10.94 -8.16
C SER A 386 -12.06 -9.45 -8.02
N MET A 387 -11.62 -8.64 -8.99
CA MET A 387 -11.72 -7.18 -8.91
C MET A 387 -13.14 -6.63 -8.65
N PRO A 388 -14.22 -7.16 -9.26
CA PRO A 388 -15.57 -6.70 -8.97
C PRO A 388 -16.03 -6.89 -7.52
N TYR A 389 -15.35 -7.74 -6.75
CA TYR A 389 -15.73 -8.20 -5.42
C TYR A 389 -14.87 -7.61 -4.30
N THR A 390 -14.03 -6.61 -4.61
CA THR A 390 -13.03 -6.06 -3.67
C THR A 390 -13.60 -5.07 -2.64
N ASP A 391 -14.90 -4.83 -2.66
CA ASP A 391 -15.64 -4.03 -1.68
C ASP A 391 -15.85 -4.75 -0.34
N ILE A 392 -15.59 -6.05 -0.27
CA ILE A 392 -15.73 -6.86 0.95
C ILE A 392 -14.39 -6.91 1.70
N PRO A 393 -14.27 -6.34 2.91
CA PRO A 393 -13.08 -6.44 3.74
C PRO A 393 -12.78 -7.88 4.15
N ILE A 394 -11.49 -8.17 4.33
CA ILE A 394 -11.02 -9.52 4.66
C ILE A 394 -11.60 -10.08 5.96
N ASP A 395 -11.78 -9.25 6.97
CA ASP A 395 -12.31 -9.68 8.26
C ASP A 395 -13.74 -10.22 8.16
N LEU A 396 -14.57 -9.70 7.24
CA LEU A 396 -15.91 -10.23 6.96
C LEU A 396 -15.83 -11.57 6.22
N ILE A 397 -14.85 -11.76 5.36
CA ILE A 397 -14.59 -13.03 4.69
C ILE A 397 -14.14 -14.07 5.72
N GLU A 398 -13.18 -13.71 6.57
CA GLU A 398 -12.68 -14.57 7.65
C GLU A 398 -13.80 -14.96 8.64
N GLU A 399 -14.64 -14.02 9.03
CA GLU A 399 -15.80 -14.28 9.90
C GLU A 399 -16.80 -15.25 9.25
N GLY A 400 -17.08 -15.05 7.96
CA GLY A 400 -17.98 -15.93 7.21
C GLY A 400 -17.45 -17.36 7.03
N LEU A 401 -16.13 -17.53 6.96
CA LEU A 401 -15.47 -18.84 6.84
C LEU A 401 -15.33 -19.56 8.19
N LYS A 402 -15.14 -18.84 9.31
CA LYS A 402 -14.99 -19.42 10.66
C LYS A 402 -16.22 -20.21 11.13
N GLY A 403 -17.40 -19.90 10.64
CA GLY A 403 -18.64 -20.63 10.99
C GLY A 403 -18.69 -22.09 10.52
N VAL A 404 -17.69 -22.56 9.77
CA VAL A 404 -17.73 -23.88 9.14
C VAL A 404 -16.64 -24.83 9.65
N GLU A 405 -15.43 -24.41 10.03
CA GLU A 405 -14.37 -25.39 10.44
C GLU A 405 -13.10 -24.79 11.12
N HIS A 406 -12.95 -23.48 11.35
CA HIS A 406 -11.64 -22.95 11.79
C HIS A 406 -11.69 -22.19 13.12
N GLU A 407 -11.15 -22.80 14.17
CA GLU A 407 -10.83 -22.16 15.47
C GLU A 407 -9.42 -21.50 15.48
N THR A 408 -8.86 -21.13 14.35
CA THR A 408 -7.48 -20.60 14.31
C THR A 408 -7.42 -19.11 14.63
N GLU A 409 -6.64 -18.77 15.65
CA GLU A 409 -6.14 -17.42 15.87
C GLU A 409 -5.11 -17.09 14.77
N GLY A 410 -5.47 -16.32 13.77
CA GLY A 410 -4.54 -15.92 12.69
C GLY A 410 -5.28 -15.34 11.49
N HIS A 411 -4.51 -14.79 10.56
CA HIS A 411 -5.00 -14.39 9.25
C HIS A 411 -5.07 -15.61 8.32
N MET A 412 -5.94 -15.55 7.32
CA MET A 412 -6.05 -16.65 6.36
C MET A 412 -4.84 -16.75 5.42
N PHE A 413 -3.92 -15.78 5.41
CA PHE A 413 -2.69 -15.78 4.63
C PHE A 413 -1.46 -15.47 5.50
N GLU A 414 -0.31 -16.01 5.14
CA GLU A 414 1.01 -15.75 5.74
C GLU A 414 1.87 -14.84 4.84
N VAL A 415 1.59 -14.81 3.55
CA VAL A 415 2.33 -14.06 2.55
C VAL A 415 1.49 -12.90 2.06
N PHE A 416 2.05 -11.70 2.11
CA PHE A 416 1.44 -10.47 1.60
C PHE A 416 2.34 -9.84 0.55
N ILE A 417 1.80 -9.54 -0.62
CA ILE A 417 2.56 -8.99 -1.76
C ILE A 417 1.90 -7.69 -2.20
N GLN A 418 2.68 -6.62 -2.24
CA GLN A 418 2.23 -5.33 -2.76
C GLN A 418 3.24 -4.73 -3.74
N LEU A 419 2.75 -3.89 -4.64
CA LEU A 419 3.55 -3.14 -5.59
C LEU A 419 3.37 -1.65 -5.35
N HIS A 420 4.47 -0.98 -5.06
CA HIS A 420 4.55 0.48 -5.03
C HIS A 420 5.05 0.98 -6.40
N ALA A 421 4.12 1.37 -7.25
CA ALA A 421 4.43 1.85 -8.59
C ALA A 421 4.50 3.37 -8.59
N LYS A 422 5.70 3.93 -8.84
CA LYS A 422 5.91 5.35 -9.17
C LYS A 422 5.26 6.30 -8.16
N ASN A 423 5.57 6.12 -6.87
CA ASN A 423 5.15 7.08 -5.88
C ASN A 423 5.78 8.46 -6.15
N LYS A 424 5.09 9.53 -5.73
CA LYS A 424 5.53 10.92 -5.92
C LYS A 424 6.38 11.45 -4.76
N LEU A 425 6.98 10.56 -3.99
CA LEU A 425 7.92 10.89 -2.91
C LEU A 425 9.35 11.14 -3.41
N HIS A 426 9.56 11.03 -4.72
CA HIS A 426 10.72 11.54 -5.45
C HIS A 426 10.23 12.57 -6.45
N GLY A 427 10.77 13.77 -6.44
CA GLY A 427 10.28 14.79 -7.36
C GLY A 427 10.82 16.19 -7.09
N GLU A 428 10.04 17.15 -7.48
CA GLU A 428 10.35 18.56 -7.42
C GLU A 428 9.14 19.38 -6.96
N LEU A 429 9.39 20.37 -6.10
CA LEU A 429 8.43 21.41 -5.77
C LEU A 429 8.71 22.63 -6.67
N PRO A 430 7.84 22.98 -7.61
CA PRO A 430 8.05 24.12 -8.47
C PRO A 430 7.96 25.43 -7.68
N LEU A 431 8.85 26.39 -7.96
CA LEU A 431 8.86 27.73 -7.38
C LEU A 431 8.40 28.78 -8.39
N THR A 432 9.16 28.91 -9.48
CA THR A 432 8.92 29.81 -10.60
C THR A 432 9.40 29.12 -11.87
N GLU A 433 9.17 29.71 -13.05
CA GLU A 433 9.65 29.15 -14.29
C GLU A 433 11.17 28.86 -14.23
N GLY A 434 11.53 27.59 -14.32
CA GLY A 434 12.91 27.12 -14.34
C GLY A 434 13.59 26.92 -12.98
N HIS A 435 12.88 27.15 -11.86
CA HIS A 435 13.39 26.87 -10.51
C HIS A 435 12.47 25.90 -9.78
N SER A 436 13.06 24.87 -9.20
CA SER A 436 12.35 23.87 -8.38
C SER A 436 13.23 23.40 -7.23
N ILE A 437 12.61 22.92 -6.17
CA ILE A 437 13.26 22.25 -5.05
C ILE A 437 13.13 20.77 -5.25
N ARG A 438 14.25 20.09 -5.45
CA ARG A 438 14.31 18.64 -5.64
C ARG A 438 14.31 17.96 -4.28
N PHE A 439 13.63 16.84 -4.21
CA PHE A 439 13.62 15.98 -3.04
C PHE A 439 13.59 14.52 -3.46
N GLN A 440 14.04 13.66 -2.55
CA GLN A 440 13.98 12.21 -2.72
C GLN A 440 13.52 11.55 -1.42
N GLN A 441 12.80 10.46 -1.55
CA GLN A 441 12.46 9.61 -0.43
C GLN A 441 13.72 9.00 0.16
N VAL A 442 13.77 8.95 1.48
CA VAL A 442 14.71 8.14 2.25
C VAL A 442 13.89 7.05 2.90
N ASP A 443 14.31 5.81 2.76
CA ASP A 443 13.63 4.72 3.45
C ASP A 443 13.89 4.85 4.96
N PRO A 444 12.84 5.01 5.79
CA PRO A 444 13.00 4.89 7.22
C PRO A 444 13.38 3.46 7.58
N ASP A 445 14.03 3.26 8.72
CA ASP A 445 14.20 1.93 9.27
C ASP A 445 12.83 1.28 9.42
N LYS A 446 12.63 0.16 8.73
CA LYS A 446 11.35 -0.54 8.75
C LYS A 446 11.25 -1.41 9.99
N SER A 447 10.09 -1.36 10.62
CA SER A 447 9.72 -2.25 11.69
C SER A 447 9.39 -3.66 11.16
N GLU A 448 9.24 -4.60 12.08
CA GLU A 448 8.77 -5.95 11.86
C GLU A 448 7.42 -5.98 11.10
N SER A 449 7.21 -6.98 10.25
CA SER A 449 5.91 -7.19 9.59
C SER A 449 4.84 -7.58 10.61
N GLY A 450 3.68 -6.97 10.55
CA GLY A 450 2.49 -7.43 11.26
C GLY A 450 1.75 -8.59 10.57
N LEU A 451 2.18 -8.98 9.36
CA LEU A 451 1.43 -9.86 8.45
C LEU A 451 2.19 -11.17 8.08
N GLY A 452 3.13 -11.62 8.89
CA GLY A 452 3.97 -12.77 8.57
C GLY A 452 5.11 -12.41 7.61
N LEU A 453 5.04 -12.79 6.35
CA LEU A 453 5.98 -12.41 5.29
C LEU A 453 5.36 -11.36 4.38
N GLN A 454 5.91 -10.17 4.36
CA GLN A 454 5.45 -9.08 3.51
C GLN A 454 6.51 -8.75 2.44
N PHE A 455 6.11 -8.79 1.18
CA PHE A 455 6.94 -8.44 0.04
C PHE A 455 6.44 -7.14 -0.58
N GLU A 456 7.24 -6.09 -0.50
CA GLU A 456 6.99 -4.81 -1.13
C GLU A 456 7.85 -4.68 -2.38
N ILE A 457 7.23 -4.70 -3.54
CA ILE A 457 7.88 -4.52 -4.83
C ILE A 457 7.94 -3.02 -5.10
N LEU A 458 9.14 -2.46 -5.20
CA LEU A 458 9.39 -1.04 -5.37
C LEU A 458 9.85 -0.79 -6.80
N GLU A 459 8.99 -0.15 -7.60
CA GLU A 459 9.30 0.33 -8.93
C GLU A 459 9.61 1.83 -8.84
N GLU A 460 10.89 2.19 -8.88
CA GLU A 460 11.37 3.55 -8.65
C GLU A 460 12.15 4.08 -9.84
N ARG A 461 12.28 5.39 -9.89
CA ARG A 461 13.17 6.06 -10.83
C ARG A 461 14.16 6.92 -10.05
N ILE A 462 15.39 6.41 -9.91
CA ILE A 462 16.46 7.08 -9.20
C ILE A 462 17.44 7.64 -10.25
N GLU A 463 17.74 8.95 -10.18
CA GLU A 463 18.68 9.63 -11.10
C GLU A 463 18.41 9.34 -12.60
N GLN A 464 17.14 9.31 -12.99
CA GLN A 464 16.64 8.94 -14.33
C GLN A 464 16.79 7.45 -14.70
N GLU A 465 17.36 6.61 -13.87
CA GLU A 465 17.38 5.17 -14.07
C GLU A 465 16.17 4.50 -13.41
N GLN A 466 15.51 3.61 -14.15
CA GLN A 466 14.46 2.76 -13.60
C GLN A 466 15.11 1.64 -12.79
N THR A 467 14.64 1.46 -11.57
CA THR A 467 15.09 0.41 -10.67
C THR A 467 13.91 -0.45 -10.21
N LEU A 468 14.19 -1.70 -9.90
CA LEU A 468 13.23 -2.64 -9.35
C LEU A 468 13.91 -3.36 -8.18
N ARG A 469 13.32 -3.24 -7.00
CA ARG A 469 13.79 -3.91 -5.80
C ARG A 469 12.63 -4.48 -5.01
N VAL A 470 12.87 -5.44 -4.17
CA VAL A 470 11.87 -6.04 -3.29
C VAL A 470 12.35 -5.91 -1.84
N MET A 471 11.54 -5.27 -1.03
CA MET A 471 11.73 -5.25 0.42
C MET A 471 10.91 -6.38 1.01
N MET A 472 11.54 -7.28 1.75
CA MET A 472 10.87 -8.36 2.45
C MET A 472 10.94 -8.12 3.95
N SER A 473 9.79 -7.83 4.57
CA SER A 473 9.65 -7.74 6.02
C SER A 473 9.07 -9.04 6.57
N TYR A 474 9.45 -9.42 7.79
CA TYR A 474 9.05 -10.68 8.41
C TYR A 474 8.86 -10.54 9.92
N MET A 475 8.11 -11.47 10.51
CA MET A 475 7.97 -11.58 11.96
C MET A 475 9.15 -12.38 12.52
N SER A 476 9.99 -11.76 13.34
CA SER A 476 11.19 -12.39 13.92
C SER A 476 10.88 -13.62 14.79
N LYS A 477 9.71 -13.64 15.43
CA LYS A 477 9.25 -14.82 16.20
C LYS A 477 8.90 -16.04 15.34
N HIS A 478 8.63 -15.84 14.03
CA HIS A 478 8.26 -16.92 13.11
C HIS A 478 9.43 -17.37 12.22
N TYR A 479 10.42 -16.49 11.99
CA TYR A 479 11.48 -16.72 11.03
C TYR A 479 12.86 -16.44 11.62
N SER A 480 13.72 -17.44 11.63
CA SER A 480 15.13 -17.28 12.03
C SER A 480 15.94 -16.57 10.92
N PRO A 481 17.11 -15.97 11.24
CA PRO A 481 17.99 -15.36 10.25
C PRO A 481 18.39 -16.32 9.12
N ALA A 482 18.63 -17.58 9.43
CA ALA A 482 18.99 -18.58 8.45
C ALA A 482 17.84 -18.90 7.49
N GLN A 483 16.61 -18.99 7.99
CA GLN A 483 15.41 -19.16 7.17
C GLN A 483 15.19 -17.94 6.27
N VAL A 484 15.38 -16.72 6.79
CA VAL A 484 15.28 -15.48 6.02
C VAL A 484 16.35 -15.42 4.94
N ALA A 485 17.59 -15.79 5.24
CA ALA A 485 18.66 -15.83 4.24
C ALA A 485 18.36 -16.85 3.12
N LEU A 486 17.84 -18.03 3.46
CA LEU A 486 17.41 -19.02 2.48
C LEU A 486 16.27 -18.49 1.62
N LEU A 487 15.22 -17.92 2.23
CA LEU A 487 14.07 -17.36 1.52
C LEU A 487 14.50 -16.22 0.57
N THR A 488 15.39 -15.34 1.02
CA THR A 488 15.97 -14.27 0.21
C THR A 488 16.69 -14.82 -1.01
N LYS A 489 17.57 -15.82 -0.82
CA LYS A 489 18.32 -16.48 -1.88
C LYS A 489 17.39 -17.16 -2.91
N VAL A 490 16.39 -17.88 -2.41
CA VAL A 490 15.42 -18.58 -3.26
C VAL A 490 14.57 -17.59 -4.05
N THR A 491 14.09 -16.52 -3.41
CA THR A 491 13.26 -15.51 -4.08
C THR A 491 14.05 -14.75 -5.15
N SER A 492 15.29 -14.34 -4.86
CA SER A 492 16.18 -13.72 -5.84
C SER A 492 16.44 -14.65 -7.05
N GLY A 493 16.80 -15.91 -6.78
CA GLY A 493 17.00 -16.91 -7.83
C GLY A 493 15.72 -17.19 -8.65
N MET A 494 14.54 -17.10 -8.02
CA MET A 494 13.28 -17.27 -8.72
C MET A 494 13.01 -16.13 -9.72
N PHE A 495 13.33 -14.89 -9.37
CA PHE A 495 13.23 -13.77 -10.33
C PHE A 495 14.17 -13.98 -11.53
N GLU A 496 15.38 -14.48 -11.31
CA GLU A 496 16.30 -14.83 -12.40
C GLU A 496 15.72 -15.93 -13.30
N ARG A 497 15.17 -17.01 -12.71
CA ARG A 497 14.53 -18.09 -13.47
C ARG A 497 13.30 -17.63 -14.26
N PHE A 498 12.48 -16.77 -13.67
CA PHE A 498 11.36 -16.17 -14.40
C PHE A 498 11.85 -15.30 -15.55
N SER A 499 12.97 -14.57 -15.37
CA SER A 499 13.56 -13.77 -16.43
C SER A 499 14.05 -14.60 -17.64
N ASP A 500 14.37 -15.88 -17.43
CA ASP A 500 14.73 -16.83 -18.50
C ASP A 500 13.51 -17.35 -19.29
N CYS A 501 12.29 -17.15 -18.78
CA CYS A 501 11.06 -17.71 -19.34
C CYS A 501 10.45 -16.88 -20.48
N ILE A 502 11.14 -15.94 -21.08
CA ILE A 502 10.58 -15.09 -22.15
C ILE A 502 10.24 -15.93 -23.40
N ALA A 503 11.19 -16.72 -23.87
CA ALA A 503 11.08 -17.51 -25.08
C ALA A 503 10.76 -19.01 -24.82
N GLN A 504 11.09 -19.50 -23.64
CA GLN A 504 10.91 -20.92 -23.28
C GLN A 504 10.31 -21.03 -21.89
N ASP A 505 9.28 -21.87 -21.77
CA ASP A 505 8.61 -22.14 -20.49
C ASP A 505 9.44 -23.08 -19.62
N ILE A 506 9.34 -22.94 -18.31
CA ILE A 506 10.01 -23.79 -17.33
C ILE A 506 8.96 -24.55 -16.51
N ALA A 507 9.18 -25.86 -16.33
CA ALA A 507 8.33 -26.69 -15.51
C ALA A 507 8.55 -26.40 -14.00
N LEU A 508 7.47 -26.23 -13.24
CA LEU A 508 7.52 -25.97 -11.79
C LEU A 508 8.27 -27.07 -11.00
N PRO A 509 8.15 -28.37 -11.31
CA PRO A 509 8.94 -29.41 -10.66
C PRO A 509 10.45 -29.23 -10.79
N THR A 510 10.92 -28.64 -11.91
CA THR A 510 12.34 -28.31 -12.10
C THR A 510 12.79 -27.22 -11.12
N LEU A 511 12.01 -26.18 -10.93
CA LEU A 511 12.26 -25.12 -9.96
C LEU A 511 12.28 -25.69 -8.53
N LYS A 512 11.31 -26.51 -8.18
CA LYS A 512 11.21 -27.15 -6.86
C LYS A 512 12.43 -28.02 -6.55
N LYS A 513 12.95 -28.77 -7.53
CA LYS A 513 14.18 -29.57 -7.39
C LYS A 513 15.40 -28.69 -7.11
N GLN A 514 15.54 -27.57 -7.81
CA GLN A 514 16.64 -26.62 -7.61
C GLN A 514 16.59 -25.97 -6.22
N VAL A 515 15.40 -25.57 -5.76
CA VAL A 515 15.22 -25.00 -4.43
C VAL A 515 15.56 -26.00 -3.33
N ARG A 516 15.15 -27.26 -3.45
CA ARG A 516 15.52 -28.31 -2.49
C ARG A 516 17.03 -28.50 -2.38
N GLN A 517 17.77 -28.41 -3.49
CA GLN A 517 19.23 -28.49 -3.45
C GLN A 517 19.84 -27.34 -2.64
N LEU A 518 19.30 -26.10 -2.80
CA LEU A 518 19.74 -24.93 -2.02
C LEU A 518 19.42 -25.08 -0.53
N GLU A 519 18.26 -25.65 -0.20
CA GLU A 519 17.83 -25.91 1.18
C GLU A 519 18.73 -26.96 1.84
N ASP A 520 19.03 -28.08 1.16
CA ASP A 520 19.93 -29.12 1.63
C ASP A 520 21.35 -28.56 1.87
N GLU A 521 21.85 -27.71 0.99
CA GLU A 521 23.15 -27.03 1.17
C GLU A 521 23.13 -26.10 2.39
N ALA A 522 22.08 -25.31 2.58
CA ALA A 522 21.94 -24.42 3.72
C ALA A 522 21.87 -25.18 5.05
N CYS A 523 21.17 -26.32 5.08
CA CYS A 523 21.08 -27.17 6.26
C CYS A 523 22.40 -27.90 6.61
N ARG A 524 23.27 -28.15 5.62
CA ARG A 524 24.58 -28.82 5.82
C ARG A 524 25.71 -27.88 6.21
N SER A 525 25.56 -26.59 5.96
CA SER A 525 26.55 -25.56 6.31
C SER A 525 26.13 -24.91 7.62
N PRO A 526 26.52 -25.46 8.80
CA PRO A 526 26.33 -24.77 10.07
C PRO A 526 27.14 -23.48 9.99
N SER A 527 26.53 -22.36 10.30
CA SER A 527 27.14 -21.03 10.34
C SER A 527 28.49 -21.11 11.05
N MET A 528 29.60 -20.94 10.31
CA MET A 528 30.85 -20.56 10.93
C MET A 528 30.71 -19.09 11.37
N GLY A 529 30.65 -18.94 12.69
CA GLY A 529 31.08 -17.82 13.45
C GLY A 529 30.20 -16.63 13.62
#